data_696777c27a14b4329dadf79fdee0fc98
#
_entry.id   696777c27a14b4329dadf79fdee0fc98
#
_cell.length_a   1.000
_cell.length_b   1.000
_cell.length_c   1.000
_cell.angle_alpha   90.00
_cell.angle_beta   90.00
_cell.angle_gamma   90.00
#
_symmetry.space_group_name_H-M   'P 1'
#
loop_
_entity.id
_entity.type
_entity.pdbx_description
1 polymer ?
#
loop_
_entity_poly.entity_id
_entity_poly.type
_entity_poly.pdbx_seq_one_letter_code
_entity_poly.pdbx_strand_id
1 'polypeptide(L)'
;MGFHAYSSPYDWSRIAPYKTKAAQVPGGIVDLSVGSPVDPVPQSVREALAAASDAKNAHGYPVTAGSGDLRDAIFEWFRAVRGVDLQSINADVV
;
A
#
# COMPACT_ATOMS: atom_id res chain seq x y z
N MET A 1 36.66 -7.15 1.69
CA MET A 1 35.53 -6.56 2.48
C MET A 1 34.32 -7.47 2.28
N GLY A 2 33.81 -8.09 3.35
CA GLY A 2 32.65 -8.96 3.28
C GLY A 2 31.39 -8.19 3.67
N PHE A 3 30.23 -8.70 3.23
CA PHE A 3 28.94 -8.16 3.68
C PHE A 3 28.74 -8.52 5.16
N HIS A 4 28.39 -7.55 5.98
CA HIS A 4 27.95 -7.80 7.34
C HIS A 4 26.47 -8.20 7.35
N ALA A 5 26.12 -9.16 8.22
CA ALA A 5 24.73 -9.52 8.42
C ALA A 5 23.95 -8.29 8.94
N TYR A 6 22.88 -7.90 8.24
CA TYR A 6 21.99 -6.86 8.69
C TYR A 6 21.14 -7.38 9.84
N SER A 7 21.18 -6.70 10.98
CA SER A 7 20.29 -6.94 12.11
C SER A 7 19.20 -5.87 12.12
N SER A 8 17.96 -6.25 11.81
CA SER A 8 16.83 -5.34 11.90
C SER A 8 16.55 -4.99 13.37
N PRO A 9 16.34 -3.70 13.73
CA PRO A 9 15.88 -3.34 15.07
C PRO A 9 14.50 -3.93 15.39
N TYR A 10 13.72 -4.31 14.36
CA TYR A 10 12.41 -4.96 14.48
C TYR A 10 12.53 -6.43 14.09
N ASP A 11 12.91 -7.27 15.04
CA ASP A 11 12.97 -8.72 14.84
C ASP A 11 11.60 -9.35 15.15
N TRP A 12 10.80 -9.49 14.13
CA TRP A 12 9.45 -10.11 14.19
C TRP A 12 9.49 -11.59 14.61
N SER A 13 10.64 -12.27 14.50
CA SER A 13 10.78 -13.67 14.92
C SER A 13 10.58 -13.82 16.43
N ARG A 14 10.85 -12.78 17.19
CA ARG A 14 10.64 -12.76 18.65
C ARG A 14 9.17 -12.84 19.06
N ILE A 15 8.25 -12.46 18.18
CA ILE A 15 6.80 -12.49 18.43
C ILE A 15 6.21 -13.87 18.06
N ALA A 16 6.85 -14.63 17.19
CA ALA A 16 6.33 -15.91 16.70
C ALA A 16 5.92 -16.90 17.80
N PRO A 17 6.70 -17.11 18.89
CA PRO A 17 6.31 -18.02 19.97
C PRO A 17 5.04 -17.57 20.69
N TYR A 18 4.83 -16.28 20.84
CA TYR A 18 3.62 -15.72 21.47
C TYR A 18 2.40 -15.89 20.59
N LYS A 19 2.52 -15.70 19.28
CA LYS A 19 1.45 -15.96 18.32
C LYS A 19 1.04 -17.44 18.32
N THR A 20 2.02 -18.34 18.34
CA THR A 20 1.77 -19.78 18.44
C THR A 20 1.00 -20.13 19.71
N LYS A 21 1.40 -19.57 20.85
CA LYS A 21 0.72 -19.79 22.14
C LYS A 21 -0.71 -19.22 22.13
N ALA A 22 -0.89 -18.01 21.61
CA ALA A 22 -2.20 -17.38 21.53
C ALA A 22 -3.17 -18.14 20.62
N ALA A 23 -2.68 -18.71 19.52
CA ALA A 23 -3.48 -19.52 18.58
C ALA A 23 -4.04 -20.81 19.22
N GLN A 24 -3.48 -21.27 20.33
CA GLN A 24 -3.95 -22.47 21.06
C GLN A 24 -5.16 -22.16 21.98
N VAL A 25 -5.50 -20.90 22.19
CA VAL A 25 -6.65 -20.51 23.02
C VAL A 25 -7.95 -20.76 22.24
N PRO A 26 -9.00 -21.31 22.88
CA PRO A 26 -10.30 -21.43 22.23
C PRO A 26 -10.81 -20.08 21.71
N GLY A 27 -11.20 -20.03 20.43
CA GLY A 27 -11.54 -18.79 19.74
C GLY A 27 -10.43 -18.21 18.88
N GLY A 28 -9.20 -18.76 18.98
CA GLY A 28 -8.05 -18.35 18.17
C GLY A 28 -7.42 -17.04 18.59
N ILE A 29 -6.62 -16.48 17.69
CA ILE A 29 -5.91 -15.22 17.89
C ILE A 29 -6.63 -14.06 17.20
N VAL A 30 -6.77 -12.93 17.91
CA VAL A 30 -7.09 -11.64 17.31
C VAL A 30 -5.78 -10.86 17.21
N ASP A 31 -5.23 -10.77 16.00
CA ASP A 31 -3.94 -10.10 15.77
C ASP A 31 -4.15 -8.60 15.54
N LEU A 32 -3.80 -7.80 16.52
CA LEU A 32 -3.85 -6.32 16.46
C LEU A 32 -2.47 -5.70 16.28
N SER A 33 -1.44 -6.50 15.98
CA SER A 33 -0.05 -6.02 15.92
C SER A 33 0.22 -5.13 14.70
N VAL A 34 -0.49 -5.36 13.60
CA VAL A 34 -0.37 -4.57 12.37
C VAL A 34 -1.77 -4.33 11.82
N GLY A 35 -2.07 -3.06 11.52
CA GLY A 35 -3.34 -2.70 10.88
C GLY A 35 -3.37 -3.21 9.43
N SER A 36 -4.24 -4.17 9.15
CA SER A 36 -4.48 -4.64 7.79
C SER A 36 -5.97 -4.50 7.48
N PRO A 37 -6.35 -3.95 6.31
CA PRO A 37 -7.74 -3.95 5.88
C PRO A 37 -8.26 -5.38 5.77
N VAL A 38 -9.47 -5.62 6.28
CA VAL A 38 -10.16 -6.92 6.19
C VAL A 38 -11.23 -6.95 5.12
N ASP A 39 -11.66 -5.78 4.66
CA ASP A 39 -12.65 -5.65 3.61
C ASP A 39 -12.05 -6.04 2.26
N PRO A 40 -12.82 -6.72 1.40
CA PRO A 40 -12.35 -7.06 0.06
C PRO A 40 -12.17 -5.80 -0.77
N VAL A 41 -11.17 -5.82 -1.66
CA VAL A 41 -10.97 -4.74 -2.63
C VAL A 41 -12.24 -4.60 -3.50
N PRO A 42 -12.78 -3.39 -3.69
CA PRO A 42 -13.94 -3.16 -4.54
C PRO A 42 -13.78 -3.75 -5.94
N GLN A 43 -14.85 -4.30 -6.48
CA GLN A 43 -14.82 -4.95 -7.79
C GLN A 43 -14.34 -4.01 -8.89
N SER A 44 -14.79 -2.75 -8.90
CA SER A 44 -14.38 -1.72 -9.85
C SER A 44 -12.87 -1.49 -9.86
N VAL A 45 -12.22 -1.54 -8.70
CA VAL A 45 -10.76 -1.38 -8.61
C VAL A 45 -10.05 -2.58 -9.23
N ARG A 46 -10.52 -3.79 -8.97
CA ARG A 46 -9.94 -5.02 -9.54
C ARG A 46 -10.09 -5.05 -11.07
N GLU A 47 -11.25 -4.65 -11.57
CA GLU A 47 -11.53 -4.58 -13.01
C GLU A 47 -10.66 -3.51 -13.70
N ALA A 48 -10.51 -2.34 -13.09
CA ALA A 48 -9.66 -1.29 -13.60
C ALA A 48 -8.17 -1.72 -13.65
N LEU A 49 -7.67 -2.41 -12.62
CA LEU A 49 -6.31 -2.95 -12.61
C LEU A 49 -6.12 -4.01 -13.69
N ALA A 50 -7.09 -4.91 -13.87
CA ALA A 50 -7.02 -5.94 -14.90
C ALA A 50 -7.00 -5.31 -16.31
N ALA A 51 -7.86 -4.33 -16.57
CA ALA A 51 -7.88 -3.62 -17.86
C ALA A 51 -6.57 -2.84 -18.11
N ALA A 52 -5.98 -2.24 -17.09
CA ALA A 52 -4.75 -1.47 -17.23
C ALA A 52 -3.50 -2.35 -17.41
N SER A 53 -3.55 -3.65 -17.08
CA SER A 53 -2.41 -4.54 -17.20
C SER A 53 -1.91 -4.74 -18.64
N ASP A 54 -2.77 -4.53 -19.63
CA ASP A 54 -2.46 -4.64 -21.07
C ASP A 54 -2.03 -3.31 -21.71
N ALA A 55 -1.94 -2.23 -20.92
CA ALA A 55 -1.48 -0.95 -21.44
C ALA A 55 -0.03 -1.03 -21.93
N LYS A 56 0.28 -0.35 -23.06
CA LYS A 56 1.60 -0.41 -23.71
C LYS A 56 2.78 -0.07 -22.79
N ASN A 57 2.54 0.76 -21.77
CA ASN A 57 3.55 1.21 -20.81
C ASN A 57 3.48 0.48 -19.47
N ALA A 58 2.59 -0.52 -19.31
CA ALA A 58 2.43 -1.25 -18.05
C ALA A 58 3.72 -1.92 -17.55
N HIS A 59 4.59 -2.30 -18.48
CA HIS A 59 5.85 -2.99 -18.19
C HIS A 59 7.09 -2.10 -18.40
N GLY A 60 6.87 -0.82 -18.66
CA GLY A 60 7.95 0.15 -18.86
C GLY A 60 8.69 0.49 -17.56
N TYR A 61 9.86 1.11 -17.72
CA TYR A 61 10.59 1.61 -16.57
C TYR A 61 9.81 2.79 -15.94
N PRO A 62 9.55 2.76 -14.62
CA PRO A 62 8.72 3.78 -13.99
C PRO A 62 9.42 5.14 -13.96
N VAL A 63 8.65 6.20 -14.10
CA VAL A 63 9.09 7.58 -13.81
C VAL A 63 9.00 7.80 -12.31
N THR A 64 10.09 8.30 -11.71
CA THR A 64 10.20 8.45 -10.25
C THR A 64 9.07 9.29 -9.63
N ALA A 65 8.67 10.37 -10.32
CA ALA A 65 7.58 11.24 -9.88
C ALA A 65 6.18 10.71 -10.21
N GLY A 66 6.07 9.52 -10.79
CA GLY A 66 4.81 8.98 -11.31
C GLY A 66 4.44 9.54 -12.69
N SER A 67 3.50 8.89 -13.36
CA SER A 67 2.99 9.37 -14.64
C SER A 67 2.14 10.63 -14.47
N GLY A 68 2.04 11.45 -15.53
CA GLY A 68 1.14 12.61 -15.55
C GLY A 68 -0.30 12.22 -15.24
N ASP A 69 -0.80 11.16 -15.90
CA ASP A 69 -2.17 10.67 -15.70
C ASP A 69 -2.45 10.27 -14.24
N LEU A 70 -1.48 9.64 -13.55
CA LEU A 70 -1.63 9.31 -12.12
C LEU A 70 -1.72 10.56 -11.26
N ARG A 71 -0.87 11.53 -11.51
CA ARG A 71 -0.86 12.80 -10.76
C ARG A 71 -2.15 13.57 -10.98
N ASP A 72 -2.63 13.67 -12.22
CA ASP A 72 -3.90 14.31 -12.55
C ASP A 72 -5.09 13.60 -11.87
N ALA A 73 -5.10 12.27 -11.86
CA ALA A 73 -6.12 11.49 -11.15
C ALA A 73 -6.11 11.74 -9.63
N ILE A 74 -4.93 11.94 -9.04
CA ILE A 74 -4.82 12.27 -7.61
C ILE A 74 -5.39 13.68 -7.35
N PHE A 75 -5.06 14.67 -8.16
CA PHE A 75 -5.61 16.02 -8.05
C PHE A 75 -7.14 16.00 -8.16
N GLU A 76 -7.66 15.28 -9.15
CA GLU A 76 -9.11 15.14 -9.35
C GLU A 76 -9.79 14.46 -8.18
N TRP A 77 -9.20 13.39 -7.65
CA TRP A 77 -9.73 12.68 -6.48
C TRP A 77 -9.81 13.59 -5.26
N PHE A 78 -8.76 14.38 -4.97
CA PHE A 78 -8.79 15.32 -3.85
C PHE A 78 -9.88 16.38 -4.02
N ARG A 79 -10.06 16.89 -5.23
CA ARG A 79 -11.11 17.84 -5.54
C ARG A 79 -12.50 17.24 -5.35
N ALA A 80 -12.74 16.05 -5.94
CA ALA A 80 -14.04 15.41 -5.94
C ALA A 80 -14.44 14.85 -4.56
N VAL A 81 -13.51 14.21 -3.85
CA VAL A 81 -13.82 13.47 -2.61
C VAL A 81 -13.58 14.29 -1.36
N ARG A 82 -12.58 15.18 -1.37
CA ARG A 82 -12.20 15.98 -0.21
C ARG A 82 -12.58 17.46 -0.33
N GLY A 83 -13.02 17.91 -1.49
CA GLY A 83 -13.31 19.31 -1.74
C GLY A 83 -12.07 20.22 -1.69
N VAL A 84 -10.88 19.64 -1.89
CA VAL A 84 -9.60 20.36 -1.80
C VAL A 84 -8.98 20.46 -3.17
N ASP A 85 -8.73 21.70 -3.60
CA ASP A 85 -7.91 21.98 -4.77
C ASP A 85 -6.44 22.12 -4.34
N LEU A 86 -5.65 21.06 -4.53
CA LEU A 86 -4.24 21.03 -4.15
C LEU A 86 -3.41 22.10 -4.86
N GLN A 87 -3.76 22.46 -6.10
CA GLN A 87 -3.05 23.48 -6.87
C GLN A 87 -3.26 24.88 -6.25
N SER A 88 -4.47 25.15 -5.73
CA SER A 88 -4.77 26.45 -5.10
C SER A 88 -3.98 26.70 -3.81
N ILE A 89 -3.53 25.62 -3.15
CA ILE A 89 -2.70 25.69 -1.93
C ILE A 89 -1.21 25.44 -2.22
N ASN A 90 -0.83 25.44 -3.49
CA ASN A 90 0.56 25.18 -3.94
C ASN A 90 1.13 23.84 -3.45
N ALA A 91 0.27 22.82 -3.32
CA ALA A 91 0.68 21.45 -3.05
C ALA A 91 0.93 20.70 -4.35
N ASP A 92 1.90 19.80 -4.33
CA ASP A 92 2.22 18.93 -5.47
C ASP A 92 2.22 17.45 -5.04
N VAL A 93 2.14 16.56 -6.03
CA VAL A 93 2.22 15.12 -5.86
C VAL A 93 3.57 14.65 -6.40
N VAL A 94 4.37 14.04 -5.54
CA VAL A 94 5.70 13.52 -5.85
C VAL A 94 5.87 12.08 -5.40
#